data_fb163758fad0fdec7dc667197afd7398
#
_entry.id   fb163758fad0fdec7dc667197afd7398
#
_cell.length_a   1.000
_cell.length_b   1.000
_cell.length_c   1.000
_cell.angle_alpha   90.00
_cell.angle_beta   90.00
_cell.angle_gamma   90.00
#
_symmetry.space_group_name_H-M   'P 1'
#
loop_
_entity.id
_entity.type
_entity.pdbx_description
1 polymer ?
#
loop_
_entity_poly.entity_id
_entity_poly.type
_entity_poly.pdbx_seq_one_letter_code
_entity_poly.pdbx_strand_id
1 'polypeptide(L)'
;MAPVWLAVRCGVHLQRRRLAFLLQPANSVHLLSYSRHRAEERREASPTCLRYGTLQNLRRENGRHILEAAKGPRWWTLTDKRTDWHGNAGGGLHTDPKNFKDVDAGKILKAMLTHVWPKDRPDLRTRVAVSLGLLGGAKLMNIMVPFMFKYAVDELNQMSGNVLNLNDATSTVITMATTVLIGYGVSRVCAAAFNELRNAVFGKVAQSSIRRIAKNVFLHLHNLDLGFHLSRQTGALSKAIDRGTRGISFVLSALVFNLGPTMFEVLLVSGILYYKCGGQYALITLGTLAGYSAFTIGITQWRTRFRIEMNKADNDAGNAAIDSLLNYETVKYFNNEKYEAEKYDGYLKSYENASLKTTSSLAVLNFGQNIIFSLGLTGIMLLASQGILAGTLTVGDLVMVNGLLFQLSLPLNFLGTVYRETRQALIDMNTLFTLLSVDTKIKEVEMAPVLKVTPEKSTITFDDVYFEYIDGQKVLDGVSFDVPAGKKVAIVGGSGSGKSTIVRLMFRFYEPQKGSIYVAGQNIKDISLESLRKAIGVVPQDAVLFHNTIFYNLQYGNINATAEEIYSVARLAGLHNSILRMPNGYNTQVGERGLKLSVFGRTEPF
;
A
#
# COMPACT_ATOMS: atom_id res chain seq x y z
N MET A 1 26.66 16.73 -31.44
CA MET A 1 26.13 15.58 -32.18
C MET A 1 27.05 14.39 -31.95
N ALA A 2 26.52 13.36 -31.34
CA ALA A 2 27.10 12.04 -31.04
C ALA A 2 28.51 12.01 -30.43
N PRO A 3 28.82 11.13 -29.44
CA PRO A 3 28.16 9.83 -29.18
C PRO A 3 27.79 9.59 -27.70
N VAL A 4 26.61 9.10 -27.46
CA VAL A 4 26.23 8.44 -26.22
C VAL A 4 25.91 6.97 -26.57
N TRP A 5 26.93 6.20 -26.88
CA TRP A 5 26.82 4.77 -27.14
C TRP A 5 28.03 4.00 -26.62
N LEU A 6 28.27 3.99 -25.29
CA LEU A 6 29.29 3.09 -24.72
C LEU A 6 29.09 2.75 -23.24
N ALA A 7 27.89 2.77 -22.71
CA ALA A 7 27.64 2.41 -21.29
C ALA A 7 26.52 1.38 -21.06
N VAL A 8 26.11 0.61 -22.08
CA VAL A 8 25.07 -0.45 -21.95
C VAL A 8 25.61 -1.83 -22.33
N ARG A 9 26.89 -2.10 -22.21
CA ARG A 9 27.45 -3.41 -22.58
C ARG A 9 27.99 -4.29 -21.45
N CYS A 10 27.81 -3.92 -20.18
CA CYS A 10 28.24 -4.76 -19.04
C CYS A 10 27.12 -5.36 -18.17
N GLY A 11 25.83 -5.12 -18.46
CA GLY A 11 24.71 -5.61 -17.65
C GLY A 11 23.92 -6.81 -18.23
N VAL A 12 24.24 -7.31 -19.42
CA VAL A 12 23.38 -8.29 -20.12
C VAL A 12 23.97 -9.71 -20.16
N HIS A 13 25.09 -10.00 -19.53
CA HIS A 13 25.71 -11.32 -19.62
C HIS A 13 25.32 -12.32 -18.52
N LEU A 14 24.46 -11.97 -17.58
CA LEU A 14 24.01 -12.89 -16.50
C LEU A 14 22.55 -13.35 -16.57
N GLN A 15 21.76 -12.87 -17.54
CA GLN A 15 20.37 -13.32 -17.72
C GLN A 15 20.12 -14.20 -18.96
N ARG A 16 21.13 -14.50 -19.78
CA ARG A 16 20.98 -15.32 -20.98
C ARG A 16 21.13 -16.84 -20.79
N ARG A 17 21.30 -17.34 -19.57
CA ARG A 17 21.40 -18.78 -19.30
C ARG A 17 20.15 -19.48 -18.80
N ARG A 18 18.99 -18.79 -18.68
CA ARG A 18 17.71 -19.41 -18.27
C ARG A 18 16.57 -19.34 -19.29
N LEU A 19 16.80 -18.84 -20.49
CA LEU A 19 15.78 -18.74 -21.56
C LEU A 19 16.10 -19.50 -22.83
N ALA A 20 17.09 -20.41 -22.81
CA ALA A 20 17.50 -21.22 -23.96
C ALA A 20 16.91 -22.64 -23.98
N PHE A 21 15.82 -22.91 -23.25
CA PHE A 21 15.20 -24.24 -23.19
C PHE A 21 13.76 -24.31 -23.74
N LEU A 22 13.29 -23.31 -24.43
CA LEU A 22 11.91 -23.30 -24.95
C LEU A 22 11.79 -22.71 -26.37
N LEU A 23 12.68 -23.03 -27.28
CA LEU A 23 12.43 -22.80 -28.71
C LEU A 23 13.35 -23.72 -29.53
N GLN A 24 12.89 -24.95 -29.78
CA GLN A 24 13.30 -25.72 -30.97
C GLN A 24 12.06 -26.04 -31.79
N PRO A 25 12.11 -25.86 -33.11
CA PRO A 25 10.98 -26.09 -34.00
C PRO A 25 10.88 -27.57 -34.37
N ALA A 26 9.69 -28.13 -34.28
CA ALA A 26 9.35 -29.41 -34.83
C ALA A 26 9.08 -29.28 -36.33
N ASN A 27 9.92 -29.81 -37.12
CA ASN A 27 9.67 -30.09 -38.54
C ASN A 27 9.41 -31.58 -38.74
N SER A 28 8.56 -31.83 -39.75
CA SER A 28 8.30 -33.07 -40.52
C SER A 28 7.25 -34.03 -39.92
N VAL A 29 6.05 -33.97 -40.43
CA VAL A 29 5.45 -34.74 -41.52
C VAL A 29 5.45 -36.26 -41.29
N HIS A 30 4.26 -36.82 -41.02
CA HIS A 30 3.79 -38.01 -41.72
C HIS A 30 2.25 -38.03 -41.77
N LEU A 31 1.76 -37.97 -43.01
CA LEU A 31 0.45 -38.31 -43.48
C LEU A 31 0.16 -39.79 -43.21
N LEU A 32 -0.98 -40.13 -42.68
CA LEU A 32 -1.69 -41.34 -43.05
C LEU A 32 -3.21 -41.10 -43.01
N SER A 33 -3.72 -41.13 -44.21
CA SER A 33 -5.11 -41.27 -44.60
C SER A 33 -5.74 -42.55 -44.07
N TYR A 34 -6.98 -42.51 -43.59
CA TYR A 34 -7.91 -43.61 -43.81
C TYR A 34 -9.37 -43.10 -43.89
N SER A 35 -9.87 -43.39 -45.05
CA SER A 35 -11.15 -43.46 -45.69
C SER A 35 -12.44 -43.53 -44.85
N ARG A 36 -13.38 -42.76 -45.38
CA ARG A 36 -14.80 -42.97 -45.54
C ARG A 36 -15.31 -44.42 -45.38
N HIS A 37 -16.43 -44.59 -44.63
CA HIS A 37 -17.57 -45.39 -45.13
C HIS A 37 -18.89 -44.86 -44.59
N ARG A 38 -19.84 -44.80 -45.53
CA ARG A 38 -21.29 -44.59 -45.56
C ARG A 38 -22.07 -45.54 -44.67
N ALA A 39 -23.24 -45.09 -44.21
CA ALA A 39 -24.60 -45.64 -44.40
C ALA A 39 -25.55 -44.73 -43.58
N GLU A 40 -26.36 -44.03 -44.20
CA GLU A 40 -27.80 -44.09 -44.55
C GLU A 40 -28.60 -45.14 -43.77
N GLU A 41 -29.61 -44.70 -43.09
CA GLU A 41 -31.05 -44.99 -43.25
C GLU A 41 -31.91 -44.81 -41.98
N ARG A 42 -32.95 -44.02 -42.21
CA ARG A 42 -34.40 -44.09 -41.81
C ARG A 42 -34.74 -43.50 -40.45
N ARG A 43 -35.45 -42.39 -40.53
CA ARG A 43 -36.95 -42.16 -40.57
C ARG A 43 -37.69 -42.56 -39.30
N GLU A 44 -38.33 -41.60 -38.77
CA GLU A 44 -39.72 -41.27 -38.36
C GLU A 44 -39.77 -40.93 -36.86
N ALA A 45 -40.27 -39.83 -36.40
CA ALA A 45 -41.49 -39.09 -36.49
C ALA A 45 -41.40 -37.80 -35.65
N SER A 46 -41.82 -36.71 -36.18
CA SER A 46 -42.20 -35.50 -35.43
C SER A 46 -43.55 -35.71 -34.73
N PRO A 47 -43.99 -34.87 -33.77
CA PRO A 47 -44.42 -33.52 -34.11
C PRO A 47 -44.22 -32.46 -32.99
N THR A 48 -44.21 -31.27 -33.33
CA THR A 48 -45.01 -30.07 -33.19
C THR A 48 -44.17 -28.85 -32.86
N CYS A 49 -43.95 -28.18 -33.94
CA CYS A 49 -43.51 -26.78 -34.01
C CYS A 49 -44.66 -25.90 -33.48
N LEU A 50 -44.38 -25.03 -32.49
CA LEU A 50 -45.19 -23.85 -32.24
C LEU A 50 -44.35 -22.62 -32.52
N ARG A 51 -44.72 -22.01 -33.64
CA ARG A 51 -44.23 -20.72 -34.14
C ARG A 51 -44.35 -19.63 -33.07
N TYR A 52 -43.24 -18.98 -32.73
CA TYR A 52 -43.25 -17.60 -32.24
C TYR A 52 -42.94 -16.68 -33.42
N GLY A 53 -43.96 -16.23 -34.05
CA GLY A 53 -43.94 -15.11 -35.00
C GLY A 53 -44.93 -14.05 -34.53
N THR A 54 -44.52 -12.80 -34.65
CA THR A 54 -45.34 -11.56 -34.60
C THR A 54 -45.89 -11.12 -33.24
N LEU A 55 -45.08 -10.31 -32.55
CA LEU A 55 -45.55 -9.24 -31.66
C LEU A 55 -44.63 -8.00 -31.82
N GLN A 56 -44.68 -7.42 -32.99
CA GLN A 56 -44.03 -6.12 -33.28
C GLN A 56 -44.98 -5.03 -33.73
N ASN A 57 -46.28 -5.11 -33.41
CA ASN A 57 -47.21 -4.01 -33.72
C ASN A 57 -48.33 -3.92 -32.68
N LEU A 58 -48.01 -3.53 -31.43
CA LEU A 58 -48.99 -3.00 -30.47
C LEU A 58 -48.25 -2.12 -29.43
N ARG A 59 -47.64 -1.06 -29.98
CA ARG A 59 -47.03 -0.03 -29.14
C ARG A 59 -47.50 1.34 -29.61
N ARG A 60 -48.78 1.60 -29.34
CA ARG A 60 -49.39 2.96 -29.30
C ARG A 60 -50.88 2.78 -29.05
N GLU A 61 -51.26 2.99 -27.86
CA GLU A 61 -52.60 3.20 -27.29
C GLU A 61 -52.80 2.26 -26.09
N ASN A 62 -52.76 2.85 -24.91
CA ASN A 62 -53.16 2.45 -23.57
C ASN A 62 -52.07 2.58 -22.52
N GLY A 63 -51.37 3.71 -22.53
CA GLY A 63 -50.43 4.09 -21.49
C GLY A 63 -51.04 4.86 -20.32
N ARG A 64 -52.32 4.70 -19.98
CA ARG A 64 -52.94 5.42 -18.81
C ARG A 64 -53.79 4.60 -17.86
N HIS A 65 -54.02 3.33 -18.09
CA HIS A 65 -54.90 2.53 -17.21
C HIS A 65 -54.23 1.35 -16.50
N ILE A 66 -52.92 1.16 -16.59
CA ILE A 66 -52.20 0.08 -15.88
C ILE A 66 -51.46 0.57 -14.62
N LEU A 67 -51.50 1.86 -14.30
CA LEU A 67 -50.87 2.43 -13.11
C LEU A 67 -51.76 2.54 -11.86
N GLU A 68 -53.02 2.14 -11.92
CA GLU A 68 -53.93 2.19 -10.77
C GLU A 68 -54.32 0.83 -10.16
N ALA A 69 -53.95 -0.30 -10.77
CA ALA A 69 -54.26 -1.63 -10.24
C ALA A 69 -53.14 -2.29 -9.41
N ALA A 70 -52.03 -1.62 -9.13
CA ALA A 70 -50.91 -2.11 -8.33
C ALA A 70 -50.80 -1.48 -6.94
N LYS A 71 -51.93 -0.97 -6.40
CA LYS A 71 -52.02 -0.63 -4.95
C LYS A 71 -52.55 -1.82 -4.18
N GLY A 72 -51.70 -2.79 -3.92
CA GLY A 72 -51.95 -3.83 -2.88
C GLY A 72 -51.90 -3.23 -1.47
N PRO A 73 -52.44 -3.92 -0.46
CA PRO A 73 -52.67 -3.33 0.86
C PRO A 73 -51.38 -2.89 1.58
N ARG A 74 -51.50 -1.75 2.22
CA ARG A 74 -50.47 -0.95 2.91
C ARG A 74 -49.90 -1.56 4.20
N TRP A 75 -49.50 -2.83 4.24
CA TRP A 75 -48.87 -3.38 5.46
C TRP A 75 -47.44 -3.94 5.23
N TRP A 76 -46.79 -3.57 4.11
CA TRP A 76 -45.40 -3.89 3.78
C TRP A 76 -44.46 -2.66 3.84
N THR A 77 -44.73 -1.68 4.66
CA THR A 77 -43.78 -0.66 5.00
C THR A 77 -43.23 -0.87 6.41
N LEU A 78 -42.69 -2.04 6.66
CA LEU A 78 -41.69 -2.19 7.70
C LEU A 78 -40.36 -1.77 7.07
N THR A 79 -39.84 -0.68 7.58
CA THR A 79 -38.54 -0.11 7.29
C THR A 79 -37.50 -1.21 7.20
N ASP A 80 -37.06 -1.46 5.96
CA ASP A 80 -35.97 -2.37 5.66
C ASP A 80 -34.64 -1.74 6.16
N LYS A 81 -34.41 -1.86 7.46
CA LYS A 81 -33.06 -1.85 8.01
C LYS A 81 -32.50 -3.25 7.82
N ARG A 82 -32.38 -3.68 6.56
CA ARG A 82 -31.46 -4.74 6.23
C ARG A 82 -30.08 -4.20 6.52
N THR A 83 -29.56 -4.58 7.64
CA THR A 83 -28.13 -4.67 7.83
C THR A 83 -27.60 -5.56 6.71
N ASP A 84 -26.93 -4.95 5.73
CA ASP A 84 -26.25 -5.64 4.64
C ASP A 84 -25.21 -6.61 5.20
N TRP A 85 -25.64 -7.85 5.45
CA TRP A 85 -24.80 -8.98 5.87
C TRP A 85 -24.13 -9.68 4.69
N HIS A 86 -24.38 -9.26 3.47
CA HIS A 86 -23.60 -9.68 2.32
C HIS A 86 -22.38 -8.78 2.22
N GLY A 87 -21.27 -9.25 2.83
CA GLY A 87 -19.98 -8.63 2.72
C GLY A 87 -19.64 -8.37 1.26
N ASN A 88 -19.57 -7.08 0.93
CA ASN A 88 -18.94 -6.62 -0.28
C ASN A 88 -17.49 -7.13 -0.26
N ALA A 89 -17.19 -8.16 -1.04
CA ALA A 89 -15.84 -8.74 -1.17
C ALA A 89 -14.80 -7.74 -1.73
N GLY A 90 -15.21 -6.49 -1.94
CA GLY A 90 -14.40 -5.36 -2.35
C GLY A 90 -14.26 -4.28 -1.28
N GLY A 91 -14.50 -4.60 0.01
CA GLY A 91 -14.39 -3.66 1.12
C GLY A 91 -12.96 -3.19 1.39
N GLY A 92 -12.39 -2.38 0.49
CA GLY A 92 -11.46 -1.36 0.93
C GLY A 92 -12.17 -0.56 2.03
N LEU A 93 -11.46 -0.16 3.08
CA LEU A 93 -11.94 0.81 4.05
C LEU A 93 -12.51 2.01 3.28
N HIS A 94 -13.82 1.98 2.96
CA HIS A 94 -14.56 3.11 2.46
C HIS A 94 -14.71 4.09 3.63
N THR A 95 -13.64 4.76 3.95
CA THR A 95 -13.74 6.07 4.58
C THR A 95 -14.30 6.96 3.48
N ASP A 96 -15.56 7.37 3.65
CA ASP A 96 -16.27 8.24 2.74
C ASP A 96 -15.38 9.45 2.37
N PRO A 97 -15.07 9.71 1.09
CA PRO A 97 -14.20 10.83 0.70
C PRO A 97 -14.72 12.19 1.18
N LYS A 98 -15.98 12.28 1.59
CA LYS A 98 -16.60 13.50 2.11
C LYS A 98 -16.17 13.84 3.55
N ASN A 99 -15.70 12.87 4.34
CA ASN A 99 -15.23 13.11 5.71
C ASN A 99 -13.74 13.48 5.79
N PHE A 100 -13.05 13.65 4.68
CA PHE A 100 -11.65 14.06 4.63
C PHE A 100 -11.38 15.54 4.92
N LYS A 101 -12.40 16.32 5.27
CA LYS A 101 -12.21 17.74 5.61
C LYS A 101 -11.45 17.98 6.92
N ASP A 102 -11.36 16.98 7.80
CA ASP A 102 -10.83 17.16 9.17
C ASP A 102 -9.55 16.33 9.45
N VAL A 103 -8.83 15.86 8.42
CA VAL A 103 -7.51 15.32 8.68
C VAL A 103 -6.58 16.48 8.98
N ASP A 104 -6.28 16.65 10.25
CA ASP A 104 -5.27 17.60 10.71
C ASP A 104 -3.88 17.12 10.26
N ALA A 105 -3.57 17.42 8.99
CA ALA A 105 -2.29 17.07 8.36
C ALA A 105 -1.12 17.57 9.21
N GLY A 106 -1.32 18.64 9.97
CA GLY A 106 -0.34 19.17 10.91
C GLY A 106 -0.04 18.22 12.07
N LYS A 107 -1.07 17.56 12.64
CA LYS A 107 -0.88 16.58 13.72
C LYS A 107 -0.13 15.34 13.22
N ILE A 108 -0.52 14.82 12.03
CA ILE A 108 0.17 13.69 11.40
C ILE A 108 1.64 14.04 11.13
N LEU A 109 1.89 15.21 10.54
CA LEU A 109 3.23 15.69 10.24
C LEU A 109 4.07 15.87 11.51
N LYS A 110 3.50 16.43 12.58
CA LYS A 110 4.16 16.59 13.88
C LYS A 110 4.50 15.23 14.50
N ALA A 111 3.57 14.27 14.46
CA ALA A 111 3.82 12.90 14.91
C ALA A 111 4.96 12.24 14.12
N MET A 112 5.02 12.45 12.80
CA MET A 112 6.10 11.94 11.97
C MET A 112 7.45 12.57 12.29
N LEU A 113 7.51 13.90 12.47
CA LEU A 113 8.75 14.60 12.80
C LEU A 113 9.34 14.08 14.13
N THR A 114 8.51 13.72 15.11
CA THR A 114 9.01 13.09 16.35
C THR A 114 9.63 11.72 16.13
N HIS A 115 9.20 10.98 15.09
CA HIS A 115 9.80 9.68 14.73
C HIS A 115 11.09 9.80 13.92
N VAL A 116 11.24 10.89 13.14
CA VAL A 116 12.48 11.19 12.38
C VAL A 116 13.58 11.72 13.30
N TRP A 117 13.20 12.47 14.34
CA TRP A 117 14.11 13.03 15.33
C TRP A 117 13.89 12.43 16.72
N PRO A 118 14.12 11.12 16.89
CA PRO A 118 13.84 10.44 18.15
C PRO A 118 14.76 10.94 19.25
N LYS A 119 14.19 11.25 20.43
CA LYS A 119 14.98 11.71 21.57
C LYS A 119 15.93 10.60 22.11
N ASP A 120 15.54 9.37 21.91
CA ASP A 120 16.18 8.18 22.52
C ASP A 120 17.33 7.58 21.70
N ARG A 121 17.62 8.11 20.47
CA ARG A 121 18.65 7.56 19.58
C ARG A 121 19.51 8.64 18.94
N PRO A 122 20.66 8.93 19.52
CA PRO A 122 21.59 9.94 19.00
C PRO A 122 22.18 9.52 17.64
N ASP A 123 22.40 8.23 17.38
CA ASP A 123 22.89 7.68 16.11
C ASP A 123 21.98 8.01 14.91
N LEU A 124 20.67 8.02 15.09
CA LEU A 124 19.73 8.43 14.02
C LEU A 124 19.73 9.94 13.81
N ARG A 125 19.86 10.73 14.88
CA ARG A 125 19.95 12.20 14.76
C ARG A 125 21.19 12.63 14.01
N THR A 126 22.35 12.06 14.32
CA THR A 126 23.60 12.37 13.60
C THR A 126 23.47 12.03 12.11
N ARG A 127 22.82 10.92 11.75
CA ARG A 127 22.56 10.58 10.35
C ARG A 127 21.62 11.57 9.66
N VAL A 128 20.57 12.04 10.32
CA VAL A 128 19.70 13.09 9.78
C VAL A 128 20.48 14.39 9.58
N ALA A 129 21.28 14.81 10.56
CA ALA A 129 22.10 16.02 10.44
C ALA A 129 23.13 15.92 9.30
N VAL A 130 23.82 14.77 9.17
CA VAL A 130 24.73 14.50 8.05
C VAL A 130 23.99 14.52 6.71
N SER A 131 22.79 13.93 6.63
CA SER A 131 21.99 13.93 5.40
C SER A 131 21.57 15.35 4.99
N LEU A 132 21.22 16.20 5.95
CA LEU A 132 20.90 17.61 5.70
C LEU A 132 22.14 18.40 5.28
N GLY A 133 23.30 18.13 5.88
CA GLY A 133 24.58 18.73 5.47
C GLY A 133 24.96 18.33 4.03
N LEU A 134 24.85 17.05 3.69
CA LEU A 134 25.07 16.55 2.33
C LEU A 134 24.07 17.14 1.32
N LEU A 135 22.82 17.35 1.72
CA LEU A 135 21.83 18.04 0.90
C LEU A 135 22.24 19.48 0.60
N GLY A 136 22.65 20.24 1.62
CA GLY A 136 23.15 21.60 1.46
C GLY A 136 24.38 21.63 0.53
N GLY A 137 25.33 20.73 0.76
CA GLY A 137 26.52 20.59 -0.10
C GLY A 137 26.18 20.24 -1.55
N ALA A 138 25.26 19.30 -1.77
CA ALA A 138 24.81 18.96 -3.12
C ALA A 138 24.15 20.14 -3.84
N LYS A 139 23.35 20.95 -3.14
CA LYS A 139 22.69 22.13 -3.72
C LYS A 139 23.68 23.25 -4.03
N LEU A 140 24.63 23.47 -3.16
CA LEU A 140 25.72 24.44 -3.43
C LEU A 140 26.55 24.02 -4.66
N MET A 141 26.96 22.76 -4.75
CA MET A 141 27.67 22.23 -5.91
C MET A 141 26.87 22.34 -7.20
N ASN A 142 25.56 22.03 -7.15
CA ASN A 142 24.69 22.18 -8.32
C ASN A 142 24.64 23.62 -8.83
N ILE A 143 24.56 24.61 -7.93
CA ILE A 143 24.55 26.04 -8.30
C ILE A 143 25.90 26.49 -8.84
N MET A 144 26.99 25.94 -8.33
CA MET A 144 28.34 26.26 -8.87
C MET A 144 28.51 25.84 -10.33
N VAL A 145 27.78 24.80 -10.79
CA VAL A 145 27.88 24.31 -12.18
C VAL A 145 27.58 25.40 -13.24
N PRO A 146 26.45 26.13 -13.23
CA PRO A 146 26.20 27.22 -14.16
C PRO A 146 27.22 28.37 -14.04
N PHE A 147 27.72 28.65 -12.84
CA PHE A 147 28.75 29.67 -12.64
C PHE A 147 30.08 29.30 -13.28
N MET A 148 30.54 28.07 -13.08
CA MET A 148 31.76 27.59 -13.72
C MET A 148 31.62 27.63 -15.24
N PHE A 149 30.46 27.27 -15.76
CA PHE A 149 30.20 27.32 -17.19
C PHE A 149 30.16 28.76 -17.72
N LYS A 150 29.60 29.72 -16.95
CA LYS A 150 29.67 31.15 -17.25
C LYS A 150 31.14 31.61 -17.42
N TYR A 151 31.98 31.36 -16.41
CA TYR A 151 33.37 31.78 -16.46
C TYR A 151 34.14 31.17 -17.63
N ALA A 152 33.88 29.90 -17.94
CA ALA A 152 34.48 29.27 -19.12
C ALA A 152 34.06 29.94 -20.44
N VAL A 153 32.80 30.33 -20.58
CA VAL A 153 32.29 30.98 -21.79
C VAL A 153 32.81 32.41 -21.90
N ASP A 154 32.86 33.16 -20.79
CA ASP A 154 33.39 34.53 -20.79
C ASP A 154 34.89 34.56 -21.16
N GLU A 155 35.68 33.65 -20.62
CA GLU A 155 37.11 33.52 -20.92
C GLU A 155 37.33 33.13 -22.38
N LEU A 156 36.58 32.15 -22.91
CA LEU A 156 36.67 31.76 -24.32
C LEU A 156 36.19 32.85 -25.27
N ASN A 157 35.23 33.68 -24.87
CA ASN A 157 34.74 34.80 -25.69
C ASN A 157 35.77 35.94 -25.76
N GLN A 158 36.47 36.22 -24.65
CA GLN A 158 37.57 37.18 -24.65
C GLN A 158 38.71 36.75 -25.59
N MET A 159 39.00 35.44 -25.65
CA MET A 159 39.98 34.91 -26.62
C MET A 159 39.57 35.14 -28.06
N SER A 160 38.29 34.88 -28.38
CA SER A 160 37.77 35.07 -29.74
C SER A 160 37.79 36.51 -30.21
N GLY A 161 37.69 37.51 -29.29
CA GLY A 161 37.80 38.95 -29.57
C GLY A 161 39.24 39.45 -29.77
N ASN A 162 40.23 38.75 -29.24
CA ASN A 162 41.63 39.16 -29.21
C ASN A 162 42.54 38.38 -30.18
N VAL A 163 41.98 37.74 -31.21
CA VAL A 163 42.72 36.89 -32.17
C VAL A 163 43.86 37.63 -32.92
N LEU A 164 43.97 38.96 -32.79
CA LEU A 164 44.99 39.77 -33.47
C LEU A 164 46.30 40.01 -32.68
N ASN A 165 46.41 39.54 -31.40
CA ASN A 165 47.63 39.67 -30.61
C ASN A 165 48.06 38.34 -30.00
N LEU A 166 48.72 37.51 -30.81
CA LEU A 166 49.04 36.09 -30.50
C LEU A 166 50.45 35.90 -29.91
N ASN A 167 51.00 36.74 -29.05
CA ASN A 167 52.37 36.43 -28.68
C ASN A 167 52.66 35.91 -27.27
N ASP A 168 51.82 36.03 -26.23
CA ASP A 168 52.22 35.44 -24.93
C ASP A 168 51.00 35.09 -24.00
N ALA A 169 49.80 35.55 -24.29
CA ALA A 169 48.64 35.33 -23.43
C ALA A 169 47.90 34.00 -23.68
N THR A 170 48.17 33.31 -24.77
CA THR A 170 47.39 32.18 -25.27
C THR A 170 47.46 30.95 -24.35
N SER A 171 48.61 30.65 -23.81
CA SER A 171 48.80 29.48 -22.91
C SER A 171 48.12 29.66 -21.57
N THR A 172 48.14 30.87 -20.99
CA THR A 172 47.54 31.19 -19.69
C THR A 172 46.02 31.12 -19.77
N VAL A 173 45.42 31.67 -20.82
CA VAL A 173 43.95 31.67 -21.00
C VAL A 173 43.41 30.27 -21.33
N ILE A 174 44.13 29.50 -22.16
CA ILE A 174 43.78 28.08 -22.38
C ILE A 174 43.83 27.30 -21.07
N THR A 175 44.84 27.54 -20.24
CA THR A 175 44.99 26.90 -18.92
C THR A 175 43.85 27.31 -17.98
N MET A 176 43.47 28.60 -17.96
CA MET A 176 42.31 29.06 -17.17
C MET A 176 41.01 28.45 -17.65
N ALA A 177 40.69 28.48 -18.94
CA ALA A 177 39.50 27.89 -19.50
C ALA A 177 39.41 26.37 -19.23
N THR A 178 40.54 25.65 -19.40
CA THR A 178 40.58 24.20 -19.09
C THR A 178 40.39 23.93 -17.60
N THR A 179 40.99 24.74 -16.73
CA THR A 179 40.82 24.61 -15.27
C THR A 179 39.39 24.83 -14.85
N VAL A 180 38.67 25.80 -15.40
CA VAL A 180 37.27 26.08 -15.13
C VAL A 180 36.37 24.95 -15.65
N LEU A 181 36.67 24.39 -16.84
CA LEU A 181 35.93 23.23 -17.36
C LEU A 181 36.13 21.97 -16.53
N ILE A 182 37.38 21.76 -16.02
CA ILE A 182 37.62 20.68 -15.05
C ILE A 182 36.85 20.95 -13.76
N GLY A 183 36.84 22.18 -13.25
CA GLY A 183 36.04 22.60 -12.09
C GLY A 183 34.55 22.36 -12.27
N TYR A 184 34.02 22.63 -13.46
CA TYR A 184 32.65 22.26 -13.83
C TYR A 184 32.40 20.75 -13.69
N GLY A 185 33.28 19.93 -14.27
CA GLY A 185 33.18 18.47 -14.19
C GLY A 185 33.21 17.96 -12.74
N VAL A 186 34.17 18.45 -11.95
CA VAL A 186 34.32 18.11 -10.53
C VAL A 186 33.08 18.51 -9.73
N SER A 187 32.55 19.73 -9.92
CA SER A 187 31.35 20.20 -9.23
C SER A 187 30.15 19.32 -9.52
N ARG A 188 29.99 18.86 -10.76
CA ARG A 188 28.90 17.96 -11.17
C ARG A 188 29.04 16.57 -10.56
N VAL A 189 30.26 16.02 -10.53
CA VAL A 189 30.52 14.72 -9.88
C VAL A 189 30.29 14.81 -8.36
N CYS A 190 30.80 15.88 -7.72
CA CYS A 190 30.56 16.09 -6.29
C CYS A 190 29.09 16.26 -5.94
N ALA A 191 28.32 17.01 -6.75
CA ALA A 191 26.89 17.15 -6.56
C ALA A 191 26.16 15.81 -6.63
N ALA A 192 26.50 14.96 -7.62
CA ALA A 192 25.96 13.61 -7.75
C ALA A 192 26.37 12.73 -6.56
N ALA A 193 27.65 12.75 -6.17
CA ALA A 193 28.15 11.98 -5.03
C ALA A 193 27.45 12.37 -3.73
N PHE A 194 27.26 13.65 -3.45
CA PHE A 194 26.55 14.12 -2.27
C PHE A 194 25.09 13.70 -2.27
N ASN A 195 24.40 13.70 -3.42
CA ASN A 195 23.03 13.22 -3.53
C ASN A 195 22.91 11.73 -3.23
N GLU A 196 23.80 10.91 -3.81
CA GLU A 196 23.78 9.46 -3.58
C GLU A 196 24.17 9.10 -2.14
N LEU A 197 25.20 9.75 -1.59
CA LEU A 197 25.61 9.54 -0.20
C LEU A 197 24.50 9.95 0.79
N ARG A 198 23.81 11.07 0.53
CA ARG A 198 22.64 11.51 1.29
C ARG A 198 21.56 10.44 1.28
N ASN A 199 21.21 9.88 0.10
CA ASN A 199 20.18 8.85 -0.04
C ASN A 199 20.55 7.58 0.76
N ALA A 200 21.81 7.16 0.70
CA ALA A 200 22.30 6.01 1.44
C ALA A 200 22.24 6.21 2.97
N VAL A 201 22.68 7.39 3.46
CA VAL A 201 22.68 7.71 4.89
C VAL A 201 21.27 7.82 5.44
N PHE A 202 20.36 8.50 4.73
CA PHE A 202 18.97 8.66 5.17
C PHE A 202 18.14 7.39 5.02
N GLY A 203 18.44 6.53 4.05
CA GLY A 203 17.73 5.27 3.84
C GLY A 203 17.66 4.43 5.12
N LYS A 204 18.73 4.39 5.92
CA LYS A 204 18.74 3.69 7.22
C LYS A 204 17.80 4.32 8.23
N VAL A 205 17.67 5.65 8.24
CA VAL A 205 16.74 6.39 9.13
C VAL A 205 15.30 6.06 8.75
N ALA A 206 14.96 6.14 7.47
CA ALA A 206 13.63 5.84 6.96
C ALA A 206 13.21 4.40 7.27
N GLN A 207 14.06 3.42 6.94
CA GLN A 207 13.77 2.00 7.18
C GLN A 207 13.66 1.66 8.68
N SER A 208 14.51 2.25 9.53
CA SER A 208 14.41 2.07 10.98
C SER A 208 13.10 2.63 11.55
N SER A 209 12.66 3.79 11.07
CA SER A 209 11.40 4.41 11.48
C SER A 209 10.20 3.59 11.04
N ILE A 210 10.18 3.11 9.78
CA ILE A 210 9.13 2.25 9.24
C ILE A 210 9.01 0.96 10.06
N ARG A 211 10.14 0.27 10.30
CA ARG A 211 10.18 -0.96 11.09
C ARG A 211 9.60 -0.76 12.49
N ARG A 212 9.93 0.36 13.15
CA ARG A 212 9.43 0.67 14.50
C ARG A 212 7.91 0.89 14.49
N ILE A 213 7.42 1.68 13.55
CA ILE A 213 6.00 1.98 13.44
C ILE A 213 5.22 0.72 13.08
N ALA A 214 5.68 -0.05 12.10
CA ALA A 214 5.04 -1.32 11.70
C ALA A 214 4.95 -2.30 12.87
N LYS A 215 6.03 -2.44 13.66
CA LYS A 215 6.03 -3.27 14.86
C LYS A 215 5.01 -2.80 15.90
N ASN A 216 4.95 -1.49 16.16
CA ASN A 216 4.03 -0.93 17.14
C ASN A 216 2.56 -1.10 16.70
N VAL A 217 2.26 -0.87 15.42
CA VAL A 217 0.92 -1.10 14.84
C VAL A 217 0.54 -2.58 14.95
N PHE A 218 1.45 -3.48 14.61
CA PHE A 218 1.20 -4.92 14.67
C PHE A 218 0.90 -5.38 16.10
N LEU A 219 1.69 -4.94 17.09
CA LEU A 219 1.44 -5.21 18.50
C LEU A 219 0.11 -4.62 18.96
N HIS A 220 -0.18 -3.38 18.58
CA HIS A 220 -1.44 -2.73 18.94
C HIS A 220 -2.65 -3.50 18.41
N LEU A 221 -2.60 -3.94 17.12
CA LEU A 221 -3.67 -4.75 16.54
C LEU A 221 -3.88 -6.07 17.28
N HIS A 222 -2.82 -6.73 17.74
CA HIS A 222 -2.95 -7.95 18.54
C HIS A 222 -3.52 -7.71 19.94
N ASN A 223 -3.43 -6.49 20.45
CA ASN A 223 -4.02 -6.10 21.73
C ASN A 223 -5.49 -5.67 21.61
N LEU A 224 -6.02 -5.50 20.39
CA LEU A 224 -7.42 -5.17 20.18
C LEU A 224 -8.33 -6.37 20.44
N ASP A 225 -9.60 -6.08 20.76
CA ASP A 225 -10.62 -7.05 21.10
C ASP A 225 -10.96 -8.00 19.96
N LEU A 226 -11.41 -9.21 20.31
CA LEU A 226 -11.88 -10.20 19.34
C LEU A 226 -13.02 -9.67 18.46
N GLY A 227 -13.92 -8.85 19.02
CA GLY A 227 -15.00 -8.20 18.27
C GLY A 227 -14.51 -7.32 17.12
N PHE A 228 -13.40 -6.60 17.31
CA PHE A 228 -12.75 -5.82 16.25
C PHE A 228 -12.26 -6.73 15.10
N HIS A 229 -11.60 -7.84 15.43
CA HIS A 229 -11.08 -8.77 14.42
C HIS A 229 -12.19 -9.52 13.65
N LEU A 230 -13.28 -9.87 14.32
CA LEU A 230 -14.43 -10.51 13.68
C LEU A 230 -15.25 -9.55 12.79
N SER A 231 -15.26 -8.25 13.14
CA SER A 231 -15.99 -7.23 12.37
C SER A 231 -15.25 -6.74 11.12
N ARG A 232 -13.97 -7.07 10.95
CA ARG A 232 -13.12 -6.58 9.86
C ARG A 232 -12.43 -7.70 9.09
N GLN A 233 -12.23 -7.45 7.80
CA GLN A 233 -11.48 -8.37 6.94
C GLN A 233 -9.98 -8.26 7.23
N THR A 234 -9.34 -9.36 7.61
CA THR A 234 -7.89 -9.43 7.90
C THR A 234 -7.03 -8.92 6.74
N GLY A 235 -7.41 -9.23 5.49
CA GLY A 235 -6.72 -8.74 4.31
C GLY A 235 -6.76 -7.21 4.16
N ALA A 236 -7.85 -6.56 4.56
CA ALA A 236 -7.96 -5.10 4.54
C ALA A 236 -7.03 -4.46 5.59
N LEU A 237 -6.89 -5.05 6.77
CA LEU A 237 -5.96 -4.59 7.81
C LEU A 237 -4.50 -4.70 7.35
N SER A 238 -4.11 -5.84 6.76
CA SER A 238 -2.76 -6.04 6.21
C SER A 238 -2.45 -4.99 5.13
N LYS A 239 -3.37 -4.76 4.19
CA LYS A 239 -3.21 -3.71 3.15
C LYS A 239 -3.13 -2.31 3.76
N ALA A 240 -3.86 -2.01 4.84
CA ALA A 240 -3.80 -0.72 5.51
C ALA A 240 -2.43 -0.48 6.16
N ILE A 241 -1.85 -1.50 6.80
CA ILE A 241 -0.48 -1.44 7.35
C ILE A 241 0.54 -1.18 6.25
N ASP A 242 0.49 -1.95 5.16
CA ASP A 242 1.42 -1.83 4.04
C ASP A 242 1.33 -0.46 3.36
N ARG A 243 0.13 0.05 3.11
CA ARG A 243 -0.08 1.37 2.51
C ARG A 243 0.37 2.47 3.45
N GLY A 244 -0.02 2.40 4.72
CA GLY A 244 0.33 3.40 5.72
C GLY A 244 1.84 3.48 5.94
N THR A 245 2.54 2.37 6.04
CA THR A 245 4.01 2.34 6.21
C THR A 245 4.74 2.87 4.97
N ARG A 246 4.29 2.53 3.77
CA ARG A 246 4.80 3.12 2.52
C ARG A 246 4.50 4.61 2.43
N GLY A 247 3.31 5.04 2.85
CA GLY A 247 2.94 6.45 2.94
C GLY A 247 3.88 7.24 3.83
N ILE A 248 4.22 6.71 5.00
CA ILE A 248 5.20 7.33 5.93
C ILE A 248 6.55 7.51 5.24
N SER A 249 7.06 6.46 4.59
CA SER A 249 8.33 6.52 3.86
C SER A 249 8.34 7.59 2.77
N PHE A 250 7.25 7.63 2.00
CA PHE A 250 7.12 8.59 0.90
C PHE A 250 7.06 10.03 1.41
N VAL A 251 6.23 10.32 2.41
CA VAL A 251 6.08 11.69 2.95
C VAL A 251 7.38 12.18 3.56
N LEU A 252 8.08 11.33 4.31
CA LEU A 252 9.39 11.68 4.87
C LEU A 252 10.40 12.03 3.77
N SER A 253 10.50 11.18 2.75
CA SER A 253 11.40 11.42 1.63
C SER A 253 10.99 12.65 0.81
N ALA A 254 9.70 12.83 0.55
CA ALA A 254 9.19 13.95 -0.23
C ALA A 254 9.42 15.30 0.46
N LEU A 255 9.19 15.39 1.77
CA LEU A 255 9.40 16.64 2.53
C LEU A 255 10.87 17.01 2.64
N VAL A 256 11.70 16.04 3.04
CA VAL A 256 13.11 16.31 3.35
C VAL A 256 13.94 16.44 2.07
N PHE A 257 13.63 15.68 1.01
CA PHE A 257 14.50 15.60 -0.17
C PHE A 257 13.95 16.23 -1.43
N ASN A 258 12.65 16.47 -1.51
CA ASN A 258 12.05 17.08 -2.70
C ASN A 258 11.53 18.50 -2.40
N LEU A 259 10.57 18.63 -1.51
CA LEU A 259 9.88 19.91 -1.31
C LEU A 259 10.78 20.96 -0.65
N GLY A 260 11.41 20.62 0.49
CA GLY A 260 12.30 21.54 1.22
C GLY A 260 13.48 22.02 0.37
N PRO A 261 14.25 21.09 -0.23
CA PRO A 261 15.38 21.47 -1.11
C PRO A 261 14.98 22.28 -2.34
N THR A 262 13.81 21.98 -2.94
CA THR A 262 13.32 22.73 -4.09
C THR A 262 12.95 24.17 -3.71
N MET A 263 12.28 24.36 -2.57
CA MET A 263 11.97 25.70 -2.07
C MET A 263 13.26 26.50 -1.77
N PHE A 264 14.25 25.86 -1.13
CA PHE A 264 15.54 26.49 -0.88
C PHE A 264 16.26 26.86 -2.18
N GLU A 265 16.26 25.98 -3.17
CA GLU A 265 16.88 26.21 -4.48
C GLU A 265 16.20 27.35 -5.24
N VAL A 266 14.86 27.42 -5.24
CA VAL A 266 14.10 28.53 -5.84
C VAL A 266 14.48 29.86 -5.20
N LEU A 267 14.54 29.94 -3.87
CA LEU A 267 14.90 31.16 -3.16
C LEU A 267 16.34 31.57 -3.48
N LEU A 268 17.27 30.61 -3.51
CA LEU A 268 18.68 30.86 -3.74
C LEU A 268 18.94 31.31 -5.18
N VAL A 269 18.34 30.62 -6.17
CA VAL A 269 18.45 31.01 -7.60
C VAL A 269 17.84 32.39 -7.84
N SER A 270 16.63 32.65 -7.28
CA SER A 270 15.98 33.97 -7.41
C SER A 270 16.82 35.09 -6.75
N GLY A 271 17.43 34.81 -5.60
CA GLY A 271 18.34 35.75 -4.94
C GLY A 271 19.60 36.04 -5.76
N ILE A 272 20.20 35.02 -6.37
CA ILE A 272 21.36 35.17 -7.26
C ILE A 272 20.99 36.01 -8.50
N LEU A 273 19.87 35.72 -9.14
CA LEU A 273 19.41 36.48 -10.29
C LEU A 273 19.12 37.94 -9.93
N TYR A 274 18.49 38.18 -8.76
CA TYR A 274 18.27 39.54 -8.28
C TYR A 274 19.60 40.32 -8.11
N TYR A 275 20.58 39.70 -7.46
CA TYR A 275 21.86 40.38 -7.14
C TYR A 275 22.77 40.57 -8.38
N LYS A 276 22.82 39.59 -9.29
CA LYS A 276 23.72 39.60 -10.45
C LYS A 276 23.15 40.24 -11.69
N CYS A 277 21.85 40.01 -11.99
CA CYS A 277 21.23 40.43 -13.23
C CYS A 277 20.19 41.54 -13.03
N GLY A 278 19.71 41.74 -11.77
CA GLY A 278 18.71 42.76 -11.46
C GLY A 278 17.33 42.21 -11.14
N GLY A 279 16.46 43.08 -10.57
CA GLY A 279 15.14 42.68 -10.06
C GLY A 279 14.16 42.13 -11.10
N GLN A 280 14.27 42.55 -12.34
CA GLN A 280 13.40 42.10 -13.45
C GLN A 280 13.58 40.60 -13.72
N TYR A 281 14.78 40.06 -13.66
CA TYR A 281 15.06 38.63 -13.86
C TYR A 281 14.47 37.78 -12.73
N ALA A 282 14.64 38.24 -11.49
CA ALA A 282 14.07 37.57 -10.34
C ALA A 282 12.52 37.58 -10.39
N LEU A 283 11.91 38.69 -10.80
CA LEU A 283 10.46 38.84 -10.92
C LEU A 283 9.87 37.91 -11.99
N ILE A 284 10.47 37.82 -13.17
CA ILE A 284 10.02 36.91 -14.23
C ILE A 284 10.19 35.46 -13.78
N THR A 285 11.32 35.12 -13.14
CA THR A 285 11.55 33.77 -12.61
C THR A 285 10.49 33.38 -11.60
N LEU A 286 10.26 34.22 -10.58
CA LEU A 286 9.23 33.95 -9.55
C LEU A 286 7.83 33.92 -10.15
N GLY A 287 7.52 34.81 -11.10
CA GLY A 287 6.24 34.84 -11.82
C GLY A 287 6.00 33.55 -12.61
N THR A 288 7.03 33.09 -13.35
CA THR A 288 6.98 31.82 -14.10
C THR A 288 6.76 30.64 -13.15
N LEU A 289 7.49 30.58 -12.02
CA LEU A 289 7.37 29.52 -11.02
C LEU A 289 6.00 29.53 -10.35
N ALA A 290 5.47 30.71 -10.01
CA ALA A 290 4.14 30.86 -9.44
C ALA A 290 3.06 30.42 -10.44
N GLY A 291 3.13 30.87 -11.68
CA GLY A 291 2.21 30.45 -12.75
C GLY A 291 2.28 28.94 -13.01
N TYR A 292 3.48 28.39 -13.10
CA TYR A 292 3.71 26.95 -13.25
C TYR A 292 3.09 26.14 -12.09
N SER A 293 3.32 26.59 -10.85
CA SER A 293 2.80 25.91 -9.66
C SER A 293 1.28 25.99 -9.57
N ALA A 294 0.69 27.17 -9.83
CA ALA A 294 -0.76 27.38 -9.83
C ALA A 294 -1.45 26.52 -10.91
N PHE A 295 -0.91 26.51 -12.13
CA PHE A 295 -1.40 25.67 -13.22
C PHE A 295 -1.29 24.18 -12.86
N THR A 296 -0.14 23.74 -12.34
CA THR A 296 0.09 22.34 -11.96
C THR A 296 -0.91 21.89 -10.89
N ILE A 297 -1.14 22.69 -9.85
CA ILE A 297 -2.09 22.36 -8.78
C ILE A 297 -3.50 22.31 -9.32
N GLY A 298 -3.93 23.31 -10.10
CA GLY A 298 -5.28 23.38 -10.68
C GLY A 298 -5.59 22.19 -11.58
N ILE A 299 -4.71 21.92 -12.55
CA ILE A 299 -4.88 20.77 -13.46
C ILE A 299 -4.79 19.43 -12.72
N THR A 300 -3.91 19.30 -11.71
CA THR A 300 -3.81 18.07 -10.92
C THR A 300 -5.10 17.80 -10.15
N GLN A 301 -5.75 18.81 -9.58
CA GLN A 301 -7.06 18.67 -8.93
C GLN A 301 -8.14 18.20 -9.92
N TRP A 302 -8.18 18.82 -11.11
CA TRP A 302 -9.11 18.41 -12.17
C TRP A 302 -8.88 16.97 -12.63
N ARG A 303 -7.64 16.53 -12.81
CA ARG A 303 -7.25 15.17 -13.21
C ARG A 303 -7.55 14.11 -12.15
N THR A 304 -7.59 14.48 -10.88
CA THR A 304 -7.80 13.53 -9.77
C THR A 304 -9.10 12.74 -9.94
N ARG A 305 -10.17 13.35 -10.49
CA ARG A 305 -11.45 12.66 -10.74
C ARG A 305 -11.29 11.48 -11.72
N PHE A 306 -10.56 11.68 -12.82
CA PHE A 306 -10.34 10.62 -13.82
C PHE A 306 -9.51 9.46 -13.25
N ARG A 307 -8.56 9.78 -12.39
CA ARG A 307 -7.75 8.77 -11.72
C ARG A 307 -8.55 7.97 -10.68
N ILE A 308 -9.49 8.60 -10.01
CA ILE A 308 -10.41 7.91 -9.09
C ILE A 308 -11.29 6.95 -9.87
N GLU A 309 -11.84 7.36 -11.02
CA GLU A 309 -12.62 6.50 -11.91
C GLU A 309 -11.80 5.30 -12.40
N MET A 310 -10.56 5.56 -12.85
CA MET A 310 -9.64 4.51 -13.28
C MET A 310 -9.33 3.50 -12.17
N ASN A 311 -9.00 3.99 -10.97
CA ASN A 311 -8.70 3.11 -9.83
C ASN A 311 -9.93 2.31 -9.37
N LYS A 312 -11.14 2.89 -9.48
CA LYS A 312 -12.38 2.18 -9.20
C LYS A 312 -12.58 1.05 -10.21
N ALA A 313 -12.46 1.34 -11.50
CA ALA A 313 -12.61 0.34 -12.56
C ALA A 313 -11.56 -0.79 -12.46
N ASP A 314 -10.32 -0.46 -12.08
CA ASP A 314 -9.25 -1.44 -11.80
C ASP A 314 -9.60 -2.37 -10.65
N ASN A 315 -10.10 -1.80 -9.55
CA ASN A 315 -10.55 -2.59 -8.40
C ASN A 315 -11.75 -3.47 -8.75
N ASP A 316 -12.71 -2.98 -9.53
CA ASP A 316 -13.89 -3.73 -9.94
C ASP A 316 -13.48 -4.93 -10.83
N ALA A 317 -12.55 -4.71 -11.78
CA ALA A 317 -11.97 -5.78 -12.59
C ALA A 317 -11.20 -6.79 -11.73
N GLY A 318 -10.33 -6.32 -10.83
CA GLY A 318 -9.58 -7.18 -9.93
C GLY A 318 -10.47 -8.04 -9.02
N ASN A 319 -11.52 -7.45 -8.47
CA ASN A 319 -12.48 -8.17 -7.64
C ASN A 319 -13.25 -9.23 -8.43
N ALA A 320 -13.68 -8.93 -9.66
CA ALA A 320 -14.36 -9.89 -10.52
C ALA A 320 -13.46 -11.08 -10.88
N ALA A 321 -12.18 -10.84 -11.17
CA ALA A 321 -11.22 -11.88 -11.44
C ALA A 321 -10.98 -12.78 -10.21
N ILE A 322 -10.79 -12.18 -9.02
CA ILE A 322 -10.58 -12.92 -7.78
C ILE A 322 -11.81 -13.77 -7.44
N ASP A 323 -13.01 -13.20 -7.56
CA ASP A 323 -14.27 -13.91 -7.27
C ASP A 323 -14.45 -15.12 -8.18
N SER A 324 -14.24 -14.95 -9.48
CA SER A 324 -14.32 -16.04 -10.46
C SER A 324 -13.28 -17.15 -10.20
N LEU A 325 -12.04 -16.79 -9.83
CA LEU A 325 -10.98 -17.75 -9.53
C LEU A 325 -11.17 -18.47 -8.19
N LEU A 326 -11.71 -17.79 -7.18
CA LEU A 326 -12.07 -18.42 -5.91
C LEU A 326 -13.21 -19.45 -6.08
N ASN A 327 -14.13 -19.19 -7.00
CA ASN A 327 -15.25 -20.07 -7.33
C ASN A 327 -14.97 -20.93 -8.58
N TYR A 328 -13.68 -21.26 -8.84
CA TYR A 328 -13.27 -21.99 -10.04
C TYR A 328 -14.06 -23.26 -10.30
N GLU A 329 -14.28 -24.08 -9.28
CA GLU A 329 -15.04 -25.33 -9.41
C GLU A 329 -16.49 -25.05 -9.84
N THR A 330 -17.14 -24.03 -9.27
CA THR A 330 -18.49 -23.64 -9.65
C THR A 330 -18.56 -23.19 -11.11
N VAL A 331 -17.61 -22.39 -11.56
CA VAL A 331 -17.52 -21.98 -12.97
C VAL A 331 -17.40 -23.20 -13.89
N LYS A 332 -16.58 -24.18 -13.51
CA LYS A 332 -16.42 -25.45 -14.25
C LYS A 332 -17.64 -26.33 -14.22
N TYR A 333 -18.33 -26.45 -13.08
CA TYR A 333 -19.56 -27.24 -12.97
C TYR A 333 -20.67 -26.77 -13.91
N PHE A 334 -20.72 -25.46 -14.17
CA PHE A 334 -21.73 -24.87 -15.07
C PHE A 334 -21.21 -24.54 -16.46
N ASN A 335 -19.92 -24.81 -16.79
CA ASN A 335 -19.25 -24.47 -18.06
C ASN A 335 -19.43 -23.01 -18.47
N ASN A 336 -19.33 -22.08 -17.50
CA ASN A 336 -19.57 -20.66 -17.70
C ASN A 336 -18.29 -19.83 -17.91
N GLU A 337 -17.19 -20.42 -18.34
CA GLU A 337 -15.90 -19.72 -18.53
C GLU A 337 -15.99 -18.56 -19.51
N LYS A 338 -16.75 -18.75 -20.60
CA LYS A 338 -16.95 -17.70 -21.60
C LYS A 338 -17.73 -16.52 -21.05
N TYR A 339 -18.77 -16.81 -20.27
CA TYR A 339 -19.58 -15.78 -19.61
C TYR A 339 -18.75 -14.98 -18.61
N GLU A 340 -17.94 -15.64 -17.78
CA GLU A 340 -17.03 -14.94 -16.84
C GLU A 340 -15.98 -14.12 -17.58
N ALA A 341 -15.46 -14.62 -18.71
CA ALA A 341 -14.51 -13.89 -19.55
C ALA A 341 -15.15 -12.64 -20.17
N GLU A 342 -16.36 -12.70 -20.71
CA GLU A 342 -17.08 -11.56 -21.27
C GLU A 342 -17.44 -10.52 -20.19
N LYS A 343 -17.84 -10.99 -19.02
CA LYS A 343 -18.09 -10.14 -17.85
C LYS A 343 -16.83 -9.39 -17.42
N TYR A 344 -15.71 -10.10 -17.34
CA TYR A 344 -14.40 -9.52 -17.02
C TYR A 344 -13.95 -8.51 -18.07
N ASP A 345 -14.10 -8.81 -19.37
CA ASP A 345 -13.81 -7.90 -20.47
C ASP A 345 -14.61 -6.60 -20.39
N GLY A 346 -15.88 -6.67 -19.97
CA GLY A 346 -16.71 -5.49 -19.70
C GLY A 346 -16.11 -4.56 -18.63
N TYR A 347 -15.53 -5.12 -17.56
CA TYR A 347 -14.81 -4.34 -16.55
C TYR A 347 -13.50 -3.78 -17.09
N LEU A 348 -12.74 -4.56 -17.86
CA LEU A 348 -11.50 -4.11 -18.51
C LEU A 348 -11.76 -2.96 -19.49
N LYS A 349 -12.85 -3.00 -20.28
CA LYS A 349 -13.25 -1.92 -21.16
C LYS A 349 -13.56 -0.63 -20.40
N SER A 350 -14.18 -0.75 -19.23
CA SER A 350 -14.42 0.40 -18.35
C SER A 350 -13.12 1.00 -17.82
N TYR A 351 -12.17 0.14 -17.44
CA TYR A 351 -10.82 0.54 -17.03
C TYR A 351 -10.06 1.21 -18.18
N GLU A 352 -10.09 0.64 -19.39
CA GLU A 352 -9.45 1.19 -20.58
C GLU A 352 -9.95 2.63 -20.86
N ASN A 353 -11.25 2.85 -20.88
CA ASN A 353 -11.83 4.16 -21.10
C ASN A 353 -11.40 5.20 -20.05
N ALA A 354 -11.36 4.81 -18.79
CA ALA A 354 -10.93 5.67 -17.69
C ALA A 354 -9.40 5.93 -17.74
N SER A 355 -8.61 4.94 -18.15
CA SER A 355 -7.18 5.03 -18.35
C SER A 355 -6.81 5.98 -19.48
N LEU A 356 -7.51 5.91 -20.62
CA LEU A 356 -7.32 6.83 -21.74
C LEU A 356 -7.59 8.29 -21.33
N LYS A 357 -8.68 8.56 -20.59
CA LYS A 357 -8.95 9.90 -20.04
C LYS A 357 -7.84 10.37 -19.10
N THR A 358 -7.34 9.48 -18.26
CA THR A 358 -6.25 9.79 -17.34
C THR A 358 -4.96 10.13 -18.08
N THR A 359 -4.62 9.37 -19.11
CA THR A 359 -3.43 9.60 -19.96
C THR A 359 -3.54 10.91 -20.76
N SER A 360 -4.69 11.16 -21.40
CA SER A 360 -4.93 12.39 -22.15
C SER A 360 -4.86 13.63 -21.24
N SER A 361 -5.41 13.54 -20.02
CA SER A 361 -5.30 14.63 -19.05
C SER A 361 -3.86 14.87 -18.58
N LEU A 362 -2.99 13.82 -18.56
CA LEU A 362 -1.57 13.98 -18.29
C LEU A 362 -0.85 14.72 -19.41
N ALA A 363 -1.19 14.42 -20.66
CA ALA A 363 -0.63 15.13 -21.80
C ALA A 363 -0.94 16.64 -21.75
N VAL A 364 -2.18 17.02 -21.39
CA VAL A 364 -2.57 18.42 -21.19
C VAL A 364 -1.74 19.08 -20.07
N LEU A 365 -1.53 18.39 -18.96
CA LEU A 365 -0.68 18.91 -17.87
C LEU A 365 0.75 19.18 -18.35
N ASN A 366 1.38 18.19 -18.98
CA ASN A 366 2.78 18.29 -19.41
C ASN A 366 2.93 19.37 -20.50
N PHE A 367 1.99 19.46 -21.43
CA PHE A 367 2.00 20.46 -22.48
C PHE A 367 1.90 21.88 -21.90
N GLY A 368 0.94 22.14 -21.01
CA GLY A 368 0.80 23.45 -20.38
C GLY A 368 2.00 23.83 -19.48
N GLN A 369 2.58 22.87 -18.77
CA GLN A 369 3.80 23.09 -18.00
C GLN A 369 4.97 23.50 -18.91
N ASN A 370 5.16 22.82 -20.04
CA ASN A 370 6.21 23.15 -21.00
C ASN A 370 6.00 24.52 -21.64
N ILE A 371 4.76 24.91 -21.96
CA ILE A 371 4.45 26.25 -22.48
C ILE A 371 4.85 27.32 -21.47
N ILE A 372 4.39 27.23 -20.22
CA ILE A 372 4.65 28.23 -19.19
C ILE A 372 6.16 28.38 -18.97
N PHE A 373 6.87 27.25 -18.86
CA PHE A 373 8.31 27.26 -18.66
C PHE A 373 9.06 27.87 -19.86
N SER A 374 8.68 27.48 -21.09
CA SER A 374 9.30 27.99 -22.32
C SER A 374 9.06 29.49 -22.51
N LEU A 375 7.87 30.00 -22.21
CA LEU A 375 7.57 31.43 -22.25
C LEU A 375 8.40 32.22 -21.25
N GLY A 376 8.51 31.71 -20.00
CA GLY A 376 9.37 32.33 -18.98
C GLY A 376 10.84 32.34 -19.39
N LEU A 377 11.35 31.21 -19.88
CA LEU A 377 12.72 31.12 -20.38
C LEU A 377 12.98 32.07 -21.54
N THR A 378 12.09 32.12 -22.54
CA THR A 378 12.20 33.04 -23.68
C THR A 378 12.20 34.50 -23.22
N GLY A 379 11.32 34.88 -22.29
CA GLY A 379 11.29 36.24 -21.72
C GLY A 379 12.61 36.63 -21.05
N ILE A 380 13.16 35.72 -20.25
CA ILE A 380 14.46 35.98 -19.57
C ILE A 380 15.60 36.03 -20.59
N MET A 381 15.62 35.17 -21.61
CA MET A 381 16.63 35.18 -22.66
C MET A 381 16.59 36.47 -23.48
N LEU A 382 15.41 37.01 -23.78
CA LEU A 382 15.23 38.30 -24.45
C LEU A 382 15.76 39.45 -23.61
N LEU A 383 15.46 39.48 -22.29
CA LEU A 383 16.03 40.47 -21.37
C LEU A 383 17.55 40.37 -21.28
N ALA A 384 18.08 39.14 -21.19
CA ALA A 384 19.53 38.93 -21.15
C ALA A 384 20.22 39.40 -22.45
N SER A 385 19.61 39.15 -23.60
CA SER A 385 20.09 39.67 -24.90
C SER A 385 20.11 41.19 -24.93
N GLN A 386 19.07 41.86 -24.43
CA GLN A 386 19.05 43.34 -24.32
C GLN A 386 20.12 43.85 -23.37
N GLY A 387 20.32 43.16 -22.23
CA GLY A 387 21.39 43.51 -21.28
C GLY A 387 22.80 43.38 -21.87
N ILE A 388 23.04 42.40 -22.74
CA ILE A 388 24.29 42.22 -23.45
C ILE A 388 24.51 43.37 -24.45
N LEU A 389 23.48 43.71 -25.21
CA LEU A 389 23.52 44.84 -26.18
C LEU A 389 23.77 46.18 -25.44
N ALA A 390 23.25 46.36 -24.26
CA ALA A 390 23.46 47.52 -23.40
C ALA A 390 24.82 47.49 -22.64
N GLY A 391 25.60 46.43 -22.78
CA GLY A 391 26.91 46.29 -22.11
C GLY A 391 26.83 46.02 -20.60
N THR A 392 25.66 45.71 -20.05
CA THR A 392 25.46 45.45 -18.62
C THR A 392 25.63 43.98 -18.23
N LEU A 393 25.57 43.07 -19.20
CA LEU A 393 25.71 41.62 -19.01
C LEU A 393 26.69 41.04 -20.01
N THR A 394 27.28 39.90 -19.67
CA THR A 394 28.19 39.15 -20.54
C THR A 394 27.44 37.99 -21.24
N VAL A 395 28.04 37.42 -22.28
CA VAL A 395 27.52 36.21 -22.94
C VAL A 395 27.48 35.04 -21.95
N GLY A 396 28.45 34.95 -21.04
CA GLY A 396 28.46 33.97 -19.96
C GLY A 396 27.32 34.15 -18.97
N ASP A 397 26.86 35.40 -18.70
CA ASP A 397 25.69 35.65 -17.88
C ASP A 397 24.41 35.05 -18.49
N LEU A 398 24.22 35.19 -19.80
CA LEU A 398 23.10 34.57 -20.52
C LEU A 398 23.09 33.03 -20.37
N VAL A 399 24.26 32.42 -20.49
CA VAL A 399 24.41 30.97 -20.34
C VAL A 399 24.17 30.54 -18.88
N MET A 400 24.65 31.31 -17.92
CA MET A 400 24.45 31.07 -16.49
C MET A 400 22.96 31.14 -16.14
N VAL A 401 22.24 32.16 -16.59
CA VAL A 401 20.80 32.34 -16.34
C VAL A 401 20.01 31.20 -16.94
N ASN A 402 20.31 30.80 -18.17
CA ASN A 402 19.71 29.65 -18.82
C ASN A 402 19.94 28.35 -18.01
N GLY A 403 21.16 28.09 -17.58
CA GLY A 403 21.53 26.93 -16.77
C GLY A 403 20.80 26.88 -15.43
N LEU A 404 20.72 28.01 -14.70
CA LEU A 404 20.01 28.13 -13.44
C LEU A 404 18.49 27.84 -13.59
N LEU A 405 17.86 28.34 -14.65
CA LEU A 405 16.44 28.08 -14.92
C LEU A 405 16.20 26.62 -15.29
N PHE A 406 17.02 26.04 -16.17
CA PHE A 406 16.89 24.62 -16.50
C PHE A 406 17.06 23.72 -15.28
N GLN A 407 17.91 24.08 -14.34
CA GLN A 407 18.10 23.34 -13.09
C GLN A 407 16.81 23.31 -12.25
N LEU A 408 16.00 24.39 -12.25
CA LEU A 408 14.72 24.45 -11.57
C LEU A 408 13.61 23.64 -12.28
N SER A 409 13.73 23.37 -13.58
CA SER A 409 12.68 22.67 -14.33
C SER A 409 12.46 21.22 -13.87
N LEU A 410 13.53 20.50 -13.53
CA LEU A 410 13.46 19.10 -13.13
C LEU A 410 12.62 18.88 -11.85
N PRO A 411 12.90 19.56 -10.71
CA PRO A 411 12.07 19.40 -9.52
C PRO A 411 10.63 19.89 -9.71
N LEU A 412 10.41 20.90 -10.57
CA LEU A 412 9.08 21.42 -10.86
C LEU A 412 8.22 20.44 -11.67
N ASN A 413 8.81 19.72 -12.61
CA ASN A 413 8.10 18.67 -13.37
C ASN A 413 7.54 17.58 -12.47
N PHE A 414 8.18 17.29 -11.36
CA PHE A 414 7.71 16.31 -10.37
C PHE A 414 6.75 16.88 -9.33
N LEU A 415 6.56 18.21 -9.27
CA LEU A 415 5.76 18.88 -8.24
C LEU A 415 4.31 18.31 -8.17
N GLY A 416 3.66 18.15 -9.32
CA GLY A 416 2.30 17.59 -9.41
C GLY A 416 2.22 16.14 -8.92
N THR A 417 3.26 15.35 -9.19
CA THR A 417 3.35 13.96 -8.72
C THR A 417 3.61 13.93 -7.22
N VAL A 418 4.57 14.70 -6.73
CA VAL A 418 4.89 14.81 -5.29
C VAL A 418 3.66 15.27 -4.49
N TYR A 419 2.95 16.29 -4.97
CA TYR A 419 1.72 16.77 -4.34
C TYR A 419 0.66 15.67 -4.20
N ARG A 420 0.38 14.96 -5.30
CA ARG A 420 -0.63 13.91 -5.33
C ARG A 420 -0.25 12.71 -4.46
N GLU A 421 0.98 12.21 -4.59
CA GLU A 421 1.45 11.08 -3.80
C GLU A 421 1.53 11.43 -2.30
N THR A 422 1.92 12.67 -1.96
CA THR A 422 1.90 13.16 -0.57
C THR A 422 0.49 13.17 -0.02
N ARG A 423 -0.49 13.66 -0.80
CA ARG A 423 -1.89 13.64 -0.40
C ARG A 423 -2.42 12.23 -0.19
N GLN A 424 -2.11 11.30 -1.11
CA GLN A 424 -2.50 9.89 -0.96
C GLN A 424 -1.82 9.25 0.26
N ALA A 425 -0.54 9.51 0.44
CA ALA A 425 0.21 9.01 1.59
C ALA A 425 -0.34 9.53 2.92
N LEU A 426 -0.77 10.80 2.98
CA LEU A 426 -1.44 11.35 4.18
C LEU A 426 -2.76 10.64 4.48
N ILE A 427 -3.53 10.27 3.44
CA ILE A 427 -4.77 9.49 3.58
C ILE A 427 -4.46 8.10 4.15
N ASP A 428 -3.49 7.39 3.55
CA ASP A 428 -3.09 6.06 3.98
C ASP A 428 -2.54 6.06 5.42
N MET A 429 -1.80 7.10 5.77
CA MET A 429 -1.32 7.32 7.13
C MET A 429 -2.44 7.62 8.11
N ASN A 430 -3.42 8.46 7.72
CA ASN A 430 -4.58 8.72 8.57
C ASN A 430 -5.31 7.43 8.92
N THR A 431 -5.50 6.55 7.95
CA THR A 431 -6.08 5.22 8.18
C THR A 431 -5.27 4.43 9.21
N LEU A 432 -3.93 4.44 9.08
CA LEU A 432 -3.03 3.76 10.02
C LEU A 432 -3.10 4.36 11.43
N PHE A 433 -3.09 5.70 11.55
CA PHE A 433 -3.17 6.37 12.85
C PHE A 433 -4.56 6.24 13.48
N THR A 434 -5.63 6.19 12.68
CA THR A 434 -6.98 5.88 13.16
C THR A 434 -7.04 4.46 13.75
N LEU A 435 -6.37 3.48 13.12
CA LEU A 435 -6.25 2.15 13.69
C LEU A 435 -5.50 2.16 15.03
N LEU A 436 -4.45 2.95 15.17
CA LEU A 436 -3.70 3.12 16.42
C LEU A 436 -4.50 3.86 17.51
N SER A 437 -5.50 4.65 17.15
CA SER A 437 -6.35 5.36 18.10
C SER A 437 -7.56 4.56 18.59
N VAL A 438 -7.77 3.34 18.05
CA VAL A 438 -8.83 2.44 18.53
C VAL A 438 -8.44 1.90 19.90
N ASP A 439 -9.20 2.25 20.91
CA ASP A 439 -9.00 1.73 22.26
C ASP A 439 -9.56 0.31 22.40
N THR A 440 -8.92 -0.48 23.25
CA THR A 440 -9.43 -1.80 23.65
C THR A 440 -10.61 -1.62 24.60
N LYS A 441 -11.69 -2.37 24.38
CA LYS A 441 -12.83 -2.39 25.32
C LYS A 441 -12.45 -3.05 26.65
N ILE A 442 -11.59 -4.09 26.57
CA ILE A 442 -11.12 -4.84 27.72
C ILE A 442 -9.80 -4.21 28.19
N LYS A 443 -9.87 -3.50 29.32
CA LYS A 443 -8.69 -2.86 29.92
C LYS A 443 -8.17 -3.75 31.05
N GLU A 444 -6.88 -4.02 31.03
CA GLU A 444 -6.20 -4.68 32.13
C GLU A 444 -5.98 -3.67 33.27
N VAL A 445 -6.18 -4.09 34.50
CA VAL A 445 -5.88 -3.27 35.68
C VAL A 445 -4.37 -3.09 35.77
N GLU A 446 -3.89 -1.87 35.97
CA GLU A 446 -2.45 -1.65 36.18
C GLU A 446 -1.95 -2.50 37.36
N MET A 447 -0.88 -3.27 37.16
CA MET A 447 -0.30 -4.21 38.15
C MET A 447 -1.28 -5.30 38.61
N ALA A 448 -2.16 -5.79 37.71
CA ALA A 448 -3.07 -6.89 38.03
C ALA A 448 -2.30 -8.13 38.57
N PRO A 449 -2.77 -8.74 39.65
CA PRO A 449 -2.13 -9.91 40.24
C PRO A 449 -2.12 -11.11 39.27
N VAL A 450 -1.09 -11.92 39.38
CA VAL A 450 -0.97 -13.19 38.63
C VAL A 450 -1.95 -14.21 39.18
N LEU A 451 -2.71 -14.88 38.32
CA LEU A 451 -3.61 -15.97 38.72
C LEU A 451 -2.82 -17.11 39.38
N LYS A 452 -3.20 -17.45 40.59
CA LYS A 452 -2.62 -18.59 41.34
C LYS A 452 -3.59 -19.75 41.26
N VAL A 453 -3.22 -20.80 40.54
CA VAL A 453 -4.00 -22.03 40.42
C VAL A 453 -3.23 -23.15 41.11
N THR A 454 -3.89 -23.84 42.08
CA THR A 454 -3.40 -25.09 42.63
C THR A 454 -4.37 -26.21 42.24
N PRO A 455 -3.94 -27.47 42.09
CA PRO A 455 -4.84 -28.56 41.69
C PRO A 455 -6.11 -28.68 42.55
N GLU A 456 -6.00 -28.35 43.83
CA GLU A 456 -7.11 -28.42 44.80
C GLU A 456 -8.11 -27.28 44.68
N LYS A 457 -7.66 -26.12 44.15
CA LYS A 457 -8.46 -24.89 44.00
C LYS A 457 -8.79 -24.58 42.55
N SER A 458 -8.58 -25.51 41.62
CA SER A 458 -8.86 -25.32 40.20
C SER A 458 -10.36 -25.35 39.88
N THR A 459 -11.15 -24.49 40.54
CA THR A 459 -12.58 -24.35 40.35
C THR A 459 -12.91 -23.28 39.30
N ILE A 460 -14.05 -23.41 38.63
CA ILE A 460 -14.61 -22.36 37.75
C ILE A 460 -16.03 -22.09 38.20
N THR A 461 -16.36 -20.83 38.49
CA THR A 461 -17.68 -20.42 38.94
C THR A 461 -18.21 -19.32 38.03
N PHE A 462 -19.41 -19.51 37.50
CA PHE A 462 -20.21 -18.50 36.85
C PHE A 462 -21.30 -18.08 37.82
N ASP A 463 -21.42 -16.79 38.10
CA ASP A 463 -22.35 -16.23 39.06
C ASP A 463 -23.22 -15.16 38.38
N ASP A 464 -24.50 -15.51 38.16
CA ASP A 464 -25.56 -14.67 37.56
C ASP A 464 -25.12 -13.94 36.28
N VAL A 465 -24.52 -14.66 35.32
CA VAL A 465 -23.88 -14.10 34.13
C VAL A 465 -24.88 -13.81 33.03
N TYR A 466 -24.95 -12.51 32.64
CA TYR A 466 -25.72 -12.03 31.48
C TYR A 466 -24.77 -11.60 30.37
N PHE A 467 -25.05 -12.06 29.15
CA PHE A 467 -24.22 -11.71 28.01
C PHE A 467 -25.03 -11.63 26.70
N GLU A 468 -24.76 -10.57 25.94
CA GLU A 468 -25.25 -10.35 24.59
C GLU A 468 -24.14 -9.83 23.67
N TYR A 469 -24.09 -10.27 22.39
CA TYR A 469 -23.17 -9.74 21.39
C TYR A 469 -23.68 -8.45 20.76
N ILE A 470 -25.00 -8.36 20.61
CA ILE A 470 -25.74 -7.24 20.03
C ILE A 470 -26.83 -6.88 21.04
N ASP A 471 -26.98 -5.59 21.31
CA ASP A 471 -27.98 -5.08 22.25
C ASP A 471 -29.37 -5.65 21.92
N GLY A 472 -30.00 -6.27 22.90
CA GLY A 472 -31.32 -6.89 22.78
C GLY A 472 -31.35 -8.35 22.33
N GLN A 473 -30.18 -8.97 21.99
CA GLN A 473 -30.09 -10.41 21.67
C GLN A 473 -29.35 -11.15 22.80
N LYS A 474 -30.07 -11.50 23.85
CA LYS A 474 -29.52 -12.25 24.97
C LYS A 474 -29.03 -13.63 24.52
N VAL A 475 -27.78 -13.95 24.83
CA VAL A 475 -27.14 -15.24 24.59
C VAL A 475 -27.03 -16.03 25.89
N LEU A 476 -26.67 -15.35 26.97
CA LEU A 476 -26.72 -15.87 28.35
C LEU A 476 -27.64 -14.97 29.16
N ASP A 477 -28.56 -15.55 29.90
CA ASP A 477 -29.60 -14.85 30.69
C ASP A 477 -29.57 -15.41 32.13
N GLY A 478 -28.73 -14.84 33.00
CA GLY A 478 -28.63 -15.23 34.40
C GLY A 478 -28.01 -16.63 34.60
N VAL A 479 -26.98 -16.98 33.87
CA VAL A 479 -26.36 -18.31 33.93
C VAL A 479 -25.44 -18.43 35.15
N SER A 480 -25.76 -19.40 36.02
CA SER A 480 -24.96 -19.73 37.21
C SER A 480 -24.65 -21.21 37.25
N PHE A 481 -23.38 -21.57 37.43
CA PHE A 481 -22.92 -22.93 37.63
C PHE A 481 -21.51 -22.98 38.21
N ASP A 482 -21.20 -24.10 38.83
CA ASP A 482 -19.87 -24.38 39.37
C ASP A 482 -19.25 -25.63 38.74
N VAL A 483 -17.96 -25.54 38.45
CA VAL A 483 -17.12 -26.68 38.06
C VAL A 483 -16.15 -26.95 39.20
N PRO A 484 -16.36 -28.03 40.00
CA PRO A 484 -15.45 -28.37 41.08
C PRO A 484 -14.08 -28.82 40.59
N ALA A 485 -13.05 -28.60 41.39
CA ALA A 485 -11.69 -29.01 41.07
C ALA A 485 -11.61 -30.53 40.72
N GLY A 486 -10.90 -30.86 39.65
CA GLY A 486 -10.68 -32.22 39.19
C GLY A 486 -11.93 -32.93 38.60
N LYS A 487 -13.05 -32.22 38.42
CA LYS A 487 -14.27 -32.80 37.83
C LYS A 487 -14.42 -32.44 36.34
N LYS A 488 -15.09 -33.33 35.62
CA LYS A 488 -15.47 -33.10 34.22
C LYS A 488 -16.93 -32.67 34.16
N VAL A 489 -17.22 -31.54 33.52
CA VAL A 489 -18.58 -31.02 33.33
C VAL A 489 -18.86 -30.93 31.85
N ALA A 490 -20.01 -31.41 31.41
CA ALA A 490 -20.49 -31.30 30.04
C ALA A 490 -21.56 -30.21 29.93
N ILE A 491 -21.38 -29.29 28.98
CA ILE A 491 -22.35 -28.24 28.62
C ILE A 491 -23.11 -28.71 27.37
N VAL A 492 -24.38 -29.01 27.52
CA VAL A 492 -25.23 -29.53 26.46
C VAL A 492 -26.30 -28.51 26.05
N GLY A 493 -26.61 -28.44 24.79
CA GLY A 493 -27.62 -27.51 24.27
C GLY A 493 -27.64 -27.45 22.74
N GLY A 494 -28.69 -26.88 22.16
CA GLY A 494 -28.85 -26.71 20.73
C GLY A 494 -27.79 -25.79 20.08
N SER A 495 -27.75 -25.73 18.77
CA SER A 495 -26.92 -24.75 18.06
C SER A 495 -27.35 -23.33 18.43
N GLY A 496 -26.39 -22.43 18.71
CA GLY A 496 -26.70 -21.06 19.12
C GLY A 496 -27.03 -20.84 20.60
N SER A 497 -27.06 -21.88 21.45
CA SER A 497 -27.41 -21.79 22.89
C SER A 497 -26.31 -21.15 23.77
N GLY A 498 -25.25 -20.57 23.21
CA GLY A 498 -24.21 -19.89 23.98
C GLY A 498 -23.06 -20.74 24.49
N LYS A 499 -22.95 -22.05 24.13
CA LYS A 499 -21.86 -22.94 24.60
C LYS A 499 -20.45 -22.39 24.31
N SER A 500 -20.20 -21.96 23.07
CA SER A 500 -18.92 -21.35 22.69
C SER A 500 -18.72 -19.98 23.32
N THR A 501 -19.79 -19.29 23.69
CA THR A 501 -19.75 -18.00 24.38
C THR A 501 -19.18 -18.13 25.78
N ILE A 502 -19.50 -19.22 26.49
CA ILE A 502 -18.95 -19.52 27.82
C ILE A 502 -17.41 -19.59 27.76
N VAL A 503 -16.86 -20.31 26.75
CA VAL A 503 -15.40 -20.40 26.56
C VAL A 503 -14.81 -19.02 26.24
N ARG A 504 -15.45 -18.23 25.38
CA ARG A 504 -14.98 -16.88 25.04
C ARG A 504 -14.97 -15.92 26.22
N LEU A 505 -15.94 -16.05 27.13
CA LEU A 505 -16.00 -15.28 28.36
C LEU A 505 -14.92 -15.73 29.36
N MET A 506 -14.65 -17.03 29.48
CA MET A 506 -13.56 -17.57 30.31
C MET A 506 -12.19 -17.05 29.90
N PHE A 507 -11.92 -16.97 28.57
CA PHE A 507 -10.71 -16.37 28.03
C PHE A 507 -10.69 -14.83 28.12
N ARG A 508 -11.76 -14.24 28.64
CA ARG A 508 -11.95 -12.79 28.69
C ARG A 508 -11.71 -12.14 27.31
N PHE A 509 -12.28 -12.76 26.25
CA PHE A 509 -12.38 -12.12 24.92
C PHE A 509 -13.54 -11.14 24.87
N TYR A 510 -14.49 -11.31 25.77
CA TYR A 510 -15.63 -10.44 26.05
C TYR A 510 -15.81 -10.34 27.55
N GLU A 511 -16.45 -9.30 28.02
CA GLU A 511 -16.88 -9.15 29.42
C GLU A 511 -18.40 -9.27 29.52
N PRO A 512 -18.91 -9.95 30.55
CA PRO A 512 -20.35 -10.02 30.79
C PRO A 512 -20.90 -8.65 31.15
N GLN A 513 -22.14 -8.34 30.71
CA GLN A 513 -22.83 -7.10 31.07
C GLN A 513 -23.23 -7.09 32.55
N LYS A 514 -23.60 -8.26 33.10
CA LYS A 514 -23.89 -8.46 34.52
C LYS A 514 -23.32 -9.80 35.00
N GLY A 515 -23.14 -9.93 36.29
CA GLY A 515 -22.56 -11.12 36.90
C GLY A 515 -21.04 -11.15 36.90
N SER A 516 -20.47 -12.22 37.44
CA SER A 516 -19.04 -12.39 37.59
C SER A 516 -18.61 -13.82 37.26
N ILE A 517 -17.36 -13.95 36.81
CA ILE A 517 -16.75 -15.25 36.52
C ILE A 517 -15.48 -15.38 37.37
N TYR A 518 -15.36 -16.50 38.05
CA TYR A 518 -14.22 -16.78 38.92
C TYR A 518 -13.47 -18.01 38.44
N VAL A 519 -12.15 -17.93 38.48
CA VAL A 519 -11.24 -19.05 38.23
C VAL A 519 -10.34 -19.20 39.44
N ALA A 520 -10.31 -20.40 40.02
CA ALA A 520 -9.61 -20.66 41.28
C ALA A 520 -10.03 -19.70 42.43
N GLY A 521 -11.31 -19.30 42.48
CA GLY A 521 -11.86 -18.34 43.44
C GLY A 521 -11.47 -16.90 43.22
N GLN A 522 -10.77 -16.57 42.11
CA GLN A 522 -10.34 -15.21 41.79
C GLN A 522 -11.16 -14.68 40.58
N ASN A 523 -11.66 -13.45 40.69
CA ASN A 523 -12.44 -12.83 39.60
C ASN A 523 -11.54 -12.59 38.39
N ILE A 524 -11.97 -13.02 37.20
CA ILE A 524 -11.19 -12.87 35.96
C ILE A 524 -10.98 -11.43 35.53
N LYS A 525 -11.78 -10.47 36.06
CA LYS A 525 -11.63 -9.03 35.79
C LYS A 525 -10.42 -8.42 36.49
N ASP A 526 -10.07 -8.96 37.67
CA ASP A 526 -9.07 -8.37 38.58
C ASP A 526 -7.67 -8.99 38.43
N ILE A 527 -7.51 -10.00 37.59
CA ILE A 527 -6.25 -10.72 37.36
C ILE A 527 -5.63 -10.41 36.00
N SER A 528 -4.32 -10.65 35.88
CA SER A 528 -3.58 -10.46 34.64
C SER A 528 -4.10 -11.38 33.53
N LEU A 529 -4.42 -10.81 32.39
CA LEU A 529 -4.91 -11.53 31.20
C LEU A 529 -3.93 -12.60 30.72
N GLU A 530 -2.64 -12.31 30.79
CA GLU A 530 -1.59 -13.25 30.38
C GLU A 530 -1.60 -14.50 31.30
N SER A 531 -1.72 -14.30 32.61
CA SER A 531 -1.75 -15.40 33.58
C SER A 531 -3.02 -16.23 33.48
N LEU A 532 -4.17 -15.58 33.23
CA LEU A 532 -5.46 -16.24 33.00
C LEU A 532 -5.39 -17.16 31.78
N ARG A 533 -4.96 -16.61 30.64
CA ARG A 533 -4.90 -17.35 29.37
C ARG A 533 -3.87 -18.48 29.39
N LYS A 534 -2.75 -18.31 30.08
CA LYS A 534 -1.76 -19.39 30.28
C LYS A 534 -2.28 -20.55 31.14
N ALA A 535 -3.21 -20.28 32.05
CA ALA A 535 -3.78 -21.30 32.93
C ALA A 535 -4.88 -22.15 32.25
N ILE A 536 -5.40 -21.72 31.10
CA ILE A 536 -6.51 -22.38 30.41
C ILE A 536 -6.00 -23.00 29.09
N GLY A 537 -6.08 -24.34 28.98
CA GLY A 537 -5.91 -25.03 27.70
C GLY A 537 -7.26 -25.08 26.94
N VAL A 538 -7.25 -24.84 25.65
CA VAL A 538 -8.43 -24.92 24.79
C VAL A 538 -8.18 -25.79 23.57
N VAL A 539 -9.17 -26.63 23.26
CA VAL A 539 -9.23 -27.36 21.98
C VAL A 539 -10.38 -26.77 21.18
N PRO A 540 -10.07 -25.95 20.14
CA PRO A 540 -11.12 -25.31 19.33
C PRO A 540 -11.79 -26.34 18.42
N GLN A 541 -13.06 -26.10 18.06
CA GLN A 541 -13.81 -26.93 17.12
C GLN A 541 -13.14 -26.94 15.73
N ASP A 542 -12.68 -25.78 15.27
CA ASP A 542 -11.92 -25.61 14.03
C ASP A 542 -10.45 -25.40 14.36
N ALA A 543 -9.63 -26.44 14.20
CA ALA A 543 -8.18 -26.36 14.38
C ALA A 543 -7.55 -25.63 13.19
N VAL A 544 -7.29 -24.34 13.35
CA VAL A 544 -6.57 -23.54 12.35
C VAL A 544 -5.07 -23.63 12.63
N LEU A 545 -4.30 -24.06 11.63
CA LEU A 545 -2.85 -24.20 11.72
C LEU A 545 -2.17 -23.05 10.96
N PHE A 546 -1.03 -22.62 11.50
CA PHE A 546 -0.17 -21.66 10.81
C PHE A 546 0.47 -22.30 9.57
N HIS A 547 0.63 -21.50 8.51
CA HIS A 547 1.35 -21.92 7.31
C HIS A 547 2.86 -22.05 7.61
N ASN A 548 3.19 -23.11 8.32
CA ASN A 548 4.55 -23.43 8.75
C ASN A 548 4.70 -24.96 8.92
N THR A 549 5.80 -25.42 9.48
CA THR A 549 6.04 -26.85 9.76
C THR A 549 5.10 -27.38 10.86
N ILE A 550 4.89 -28.69 10.90
CA ILE A 550 4.18 -29.36 12.00
C ILE A 550 4.91 -29.07 13.31
N PHE A 551 6.24 -29.15 13.34
CA PHE A 551 7.04 -28.83 14.51
C PHE A 551 6.73 -27.44 15.07
N TYR A 552 6.71 -26.42 14.22
CA TYR A 552 6.38 -25.05 14.60
C TYR A 552 4.98 -24.94 15.21
N ASN A 553 3.99 -25.59 14.60
CA ASN A 553 2.62 -25.56 15.08
C ASN A 553 2.46 -26.20 16.47
N LEU A 554 3.17 -27.31 16.73
CA LEU A 554 3.21 -27.93 18.05
C LEU A 554 3.95 -27.09 19.08
N GLN A 555 5.10 -26.51 18.70
CA GLN A 555 5.89 -25.63 19.55
C GLN A 555 5.16 -24.34 19.91
N TYR A 556 4.19 -23.91 19.09
CA TYR A 556 3.46 -22.66 19.31
C TYR A 556 2.71 -22.61 20.65
N GLY A 557 2.31 -23.74 21.18
CA GLY A 557 1.70 -23.84 22.51
C GLY A 557 2.65 -23.46 23.65
N ASN A 558 3.95 -23.80 23.51
CA ASN A 558 5.02 -23.37 24.38
C ASN A 558 6.31 -23.15 23.59
N ILE A 559 6.60 -21.88 23.27
CA ILE A 559 7.74 -21.50 22.41
C ILE A 559 9.09 -21.91 23.00
N ASN A 560 9.17 -22.06 24.34
CA ASN A 560 10.37 -22.45 25.05
C ASN A 560 10.51 -23.98 25.21
N ALA A 561 9.58 -24.77 24.69
CA ALA A 561 9.61 -26.22 24.78
C ALA A 561 10.77 -26.79 23.96
N THR A 562 11.43 -27.80 24.55
CA THR A 562 12.48 -28.57 23.89
C THR A 562 11.90 -29.52 22.83
N ALA A 563 12.71 -29.95 21.87
CA ALA A 563 12.26 -30.90 20.84
C ALA A 563 11.74 -32.21 21.45
N GLU A 564 12.37 -32.67 22.54
CA GLU A 564 11.98 -33.91 23.24
C GLU A 564 10.60 -33.81 23.91
N GLU A 565 10.31 -32.65 24.51
CA GLU A 565 8.98 -32.35 25.06
C GLU A 565 7.92 -32.34 23.98
N ILE A 566 8.20 -31.72 22.82
CA ILE A 566 7.29 -31.70 21.66
C ILE A 566 7.02 -33.13 21.15
N TYR A 567 8.08 -33.97 21.05
CA TYR A 567 7.91 -35.37 20.64
C TYR A 567 7.13 -36.17 21.65
N SER A 568 7.33 -35.91 22.95
CA SER A 568 6.60 -36.59 24.02
C SER A 568 5.09 -36.27 23.96
N VAL A 569 4.74 -34.99 23.78
CA VAL A 569 3.34 -34.54 23.63
C VAL A 569 2.72 -35.15 22.37
N ALA A 570 3.45 -35.18 21.26
CA ALA A 570 2.97 -35.80 20.01
C ALA A 570 2.75 -37.32 20.16
N ARG A 571 3.53 -38.01 21.01
CA ARG A 571 3.31 -39.43 21.34
C ARG A 571 2.06 -39.61 22.22
N LEU A 572 1.86 -38.74 23.20
CA LEU A 572 0.67 -38.76 24.06
C LEU A 572 -0.61 -38.52 23.25
N ALA A 573 -0.53 -37.64 22.25
CA ALA A 573 -1.66 -37.37 21.31
C ALA A 573 -1.81 -38.43 20.22
N GLY A 574 -0.98 -39.48 20.16
CA GLY A 574 -1.04 -40.51 19.11
C GLY A 574 -0.54 -40.07 17.72
N LEU A 575 -0.03 -38.83 17.60
CA LEU A 575 0.33 -38.21 16.30
C LEU A 575 1.75 -38.54 15.86
N HIS A 576 2.66 -38.91 16.74
CA HIS A 576 4.08 -39.09 16.46
C HIS A 576 4.35 -40.03 15.27
N ASN A 577 3.74 -41.20 15.28
CA ASN A 577 3.92 -42.20 14.20
C ASN A 577 3.33 -41.74 12.87
N SER A 578 2.20 -41.00 12.91
CA SER A 578 1.58 -40.43 11.71
C SER A 578 2.46 -39.34 11.09
N ILE A 579 3.07 -38.51 11.94
CA ILE A 579 4.00 -37.46 11.50
C ILE A 579 5.28 -38.08 10.87
N LEU A 580 5.84 -39.13 11.49
CA LEU A 580 7.03 -39.80 10.95
C LEU A 580 6.80 -40.51 9.59
N ARG A 581 5.57 -40.89 9.27
CA ARG A 581 5.20 -41.44 7.95
C ARG A 581 5.16 -40.39 6.85
N MET A 582 5.14 -39.10 7.19
CA MET A 582 5.17 -38.03 6.20
C MET A 582 6.58 -37.86 5.62
N PRO A 583 6.74 -37.48 4.33
CA PRO A 583 8.04 -37.41 3.66
C PRO A 583 9.10 -36.58 4.39
N ASN A 584 8.69 -35.50 5.05
CA ASN A 584 9.58 -34.59 5.78
C ASN A 584 9.37 -34.67 7.31
N GLY A 585 8.63 -35.67 7.82
CA GLY A 585 8.35 -35.81 9.23
C GLY A 585 7.82 -34.50 9.86
N TYR A 586 8.37 -34.09 10.99
CA TYR A 586 8.02 -32.85 11.69
C TYR A 586 8.27 -31.55 10.90
N ASN A 587 9.15 -31.61 9.86
CA ASN A 587 9.42 -30.47 8.99
C ASN A 587 8.43 -30.36 7.82
N THR A 588 7.40 -31.20 7.77
CA THR A 588 6.35 -31.11 6.77
C THR A 588 5.60 -29.81 6.87
N GLN A 589 5.48 -29.07 5.76
CA GLN A 589 4.73 -27.81 5.65
C GLN A 589 3.23 -28.10 5.63
N VAL A 590 2.50 -27.52 6.57
CA VAL A 590 1.06 -27.77 6.76
C VAL A 590 0.20 -27.12 5.68
N GLY A 591 0.69 -26.08 5.00
CA GLY A 591 -0.08 -25.32 4.05
C GLY A 591 -0.99 -24.29 4.72
N GLU A 592 -1.67 -23.50 3.91
CA GLU A 592 -2.58 -22.46 4.39
C GLU A 592 -3.78 -23.11 5.10
N ARG A 593 -4.06 -22.71 6.35
CA ARG A 593 -5.12 -23.25 7.23
C ARG A 593 -5.09 -24.78 7.40
N GLY A 594 -3.95 -25.42 7.19
CA GLY A 594 -3.83 -26.87 7.32
C GLY A 594 -4.47 -27.68 6.20
N LEU A 595 -4.75 -27.06 5.04
CA LEU A 595 -5.42 -27.70 3.90
C LEU A 595 -4.68 -28.90 3.31
N LYS A 596 -3.36 -29.00 3.53
CA LYS A 596 -2.53 -30.14 3.08
C LYS A 596 -2.65 -31.39 3.96
N LEU A 597 -3.22 -31.25 5.15
CA LEU A 597 -3.47 -32.39 6.04
C LEU A 597 -4.87 -32.93 5.77
N SER A 598 -5.01 -34.26 5.67
CA SER A 598 -6.32 -34.90 5.52
C SER A 598 -7.20 -34.62 6.73
N VAL A 599 -8.53 -34.75 6.56
CA VAL A 599 -9.52 -34.53 7.64
C VAL A 599 -9.20 -35.37 8.90
N PHE A 600 -8.62 -36.56 8.73
CA PHE A 600 -8.19 -37.42 9.85
C PHE A 600 -7.05 -36.84 10.69
N GLY A 601 -6.16 -36.04 10.11
CA GLY A 601 -5.09 -35.36 10.86
C GLY A 601 -5.51 -34.03 11.50
N ARG A 602 -6.73 -33.54 11.18
CA ARG A 602 -7.25 -32.28 11.75
C ARG A 602 -8.13 -32.48 12.99
N THR A 603 -8.72 -33.67 13.14
CA THR A 603 -9.74 -33.94 14.15
C THR A 603 -9.17 -34.55 15.42
N GLU A 604 -7.91 -35.00 15.43
CA GLU A 604 -7.26 -35.37 16.68
C GLU A 604 -6.76 -34.11 17.39
N PRO A 605 -7.18 -33.88 18.66
CA PRO A 605 -6.79 -32.70 19.41
C PRO A 605 -5.29 -32.70 19.68
N PHE A 606 -4.65 -31.56 19.40
CA PHE A 606 -3.29 -31.28 19.81
C PHE A 606 -3.18 -30.98 21.30
#